data_e82d13eb4ff3a5543d3a4aa1b33f4677
#
_entry.id   e82d13eb4ff3a5543d3a4aa1b33f4677
#
_cell.length_a   1.000
_cell.length_b   1.000
_cell.length_c   1.000
_cell.angle_alpha   90.00
_cell.angle_beta   90.00
_cell.angle_gamma   90.00
#
_symmetry.space_group_name_H-M   'P 1'
#
loop_
_entity.id
_entity.type
_entity.pdbx_description
1 polymer ?
#
loop_
_entity_poly.entity_id
_entity_poly.type
_entity_poly.pdbx_seq_one_letter_code
_entity_poly.pdbx_strand_id
1 'polypeptide(L)'
;AGRRVAVVVHLEAKTALLATVLADGGAHVVAAGSNPHSTRDEVAAALVDRGVEVHSTRDSGYDAWEKDLLAVADTEPEFIIDDGAELTIRMASQRPSMFEAVKGVTEQTTTGVARLMELANRGRLPFPVLAANNAACKHLFDNRYGTGQSTVQAILNLTNMLMAGKNVAILGYGWVGRGIAAHVRALGGTAWVVEVDPVKALEAFMDGHQVGNLEQALRRADFVLTATGGRRAIGRQHFRHLKTEAILANAGHHDLEIDVEALAVEAEAFQSVRTGIDEYLLPDGRTVFVLANGALVNIAGGLGHPIEIMDLSFAVQGVGCHELARGTVPDGVNVIDPRIDSEIARAKLASHNIFLSKKEEGQEDHIDDLLGPKG
;
A
#
# COMPACT_ATOMS: atom_id res chain seq x y z
N ALA A 1 27.61 3.84 -4.36
CA ALA A 1 27.87 5.24 -4.70
C ALA A 1 27.83 5.42 -6.23
N GLY A 2 27.41 6.62 -6.70
CA GLY A 2 27.38 6.99 -8.11
C GLY A 2 26.28 6.32 -8.96
N ARG A 3 25.35 5.58 -8.34
CA ARG A 3 24.23 4.96 -9.04
C ARG A 3 23.02 5.90 -9.10
N ARG A 4 22.27 5.87 -10.21
CA ARG A 4 21.02 6.61 -10.34
C ARG A 4 19.87 5.76 -9.79
N VAL A 5 19.15 6.29 -8.80
CA VAL A 5 18.05 5.60 -8.13
C VAL A 5 16.79 6.45 -8.20
N ALA A 6 15.74 5.93 -8.80
CA ALA A 6 14.41 6.53 -8.74
C ALA A 6 13.67 6.02 -7.49
N VAL A 7 13.08 6.95 -6.74
CA VAL A 7 12.20 6.65 -5.59
C VAL A 7 10.81 7.17 -5.92
N VAL A 8 9.93 6.26 -6.35
CA VAL A 8 8.56 6.56 -6.75
C VAL A 8 7.60 5.89 -5.77
N VAL A 9 7.41 6.54 -4.65
CA VAL A 9 6.57 6.11 -3.52
C VAL A 9 5.75 7.33 -3.08
N HIS A 10 4.73 7.15 -2.25
CA HIS A 10 4.01 8.29 -1.68
C HIS A 10 5.01 9.29 -1.07
N LEU A 11 5.12 10.52 -1.65
CA LEU A 11 6.16 11.46 -1.29
C LEU A 11 5.80 12.26 -0.04
N GLU A 12 6.14 11.70 1.11
CA GLU A 12 5.92 12.27 2.44
C GLU A 12 7.18 12.10 3.32
N ALA A 13 7.17 12.56 4.56
CA ALA A 13 8.38 12.67 5.40
C ALA A 13 9.18 11.37 5.55
N LYS A 14 8.50 10.21 5.64
CA LYS A 14 9.16 8.90 5.79
C LYS A 14 9.85 8.47 4.50
N THR A 15 9.22 8.73 3.35
CA THR A 15 9.84 8.51 2.02
C THR A 15 11.04 9.43 1.81
N ALA A 16 10.95 10.68 2.28
CA ALA A 16 12.08 11.60 2.22
C ALA A 16 13.29 11.10 3.01
N LEU A 17 13.06 10.43 4.14
CA LEU A 17 14.15 9.79 4.88
C LEU A 17 14.83 8.70 4.06
N LEU A 18 14.07 7.82 3.39
CA LEU A 18 14.63 6.80 2.50
C LEU A 18 15.46 7.43 1.39
N ALA A 19 14.92 8.45 0.70
CA ALA A 19 15.64 9.17 -0.36
C ALA A 19 16.93 9.81 0.15
N THR A 20 16.89 10.41 1.34
CA THR A 20 18.06 11.01 1.99
C THR A 20 19.13 9.96 2.32
N VAL A 21 18.75 8.82 2.91
CA VAL A 21 19.69 7.73 3.24
C VAL A 21 20.38 7.20 1.98
N LEU A 22 19.65 7.07 0.87
CA LEU A 22 20.23 6.65 -0.41
C LEU A 22 21.20 7.70 -0.96
N ALA A 23 20.85 8.98 -0.89
CA ALA A 23 21.70 10.09 -1.31
C ALA A 23 22.96 10.21 -0.45
N ASP A 24 22.84 10.09 0.88
CA ASP A 24 23.98 10.07 1.82
C ASP A 24 24.90 8.87 1.57
N GLY A 25 24.34 7.74 1.10
CA GLY A 25 25.07 6.57 0.61
C GLY A 25 25.77 6.80 -0.75
N GLY A 26 25.64 7.98 -1.33
CA GLY A 26 26.30 8.41 -2.58
C GLY A 26 25.52 8.04 -3.85
N ALA A 27 24.24 7.76 -3.77
CA ALA A 27 23.37 7.61 -4.95
C ALA A 27 22.93 8.97 -5.50
N HIS A 28 22.75 9.06 -6.81
CA HIS A 28 22.00 10.15 -7.44
C HIS A 28 20.53 9.80 -7.39
N VAL A 29 19.80 10.45 -6.48
CA VAL A 29 18.39 10.14 -6.23
C VAL A 29 17.49 11.11 -6.98
N VAL A 30 16.52 10.57 -7.70
CA VAL A 30 15.37 11.28 -8.25
C VAL A 30 14.09 10.76 -7.62
N ALA A 31 13.20 11.63 -7.19
CA ALA A 31 11.99 11.26 -6.47
C ALA A 31 10.72 11.80 -7.11
N ALA A 32 9.64 11.00 -7.07
CA ALA A 32 8.30 11.43 -7.40
C ALA A 32 7.26 10.74 -6.51
N GLY A 33 6.06 11.30 -6.43
CA GLY A 33 4.93 10.64 -5.76
C GLY A 33 4.32 9.55 -6.63
N SER A 34 4.05 8.38 -6.06
CA SER A 34 3.35 7.28 -6.74
C SER A 34 1.85 7.55 -6.98
N ASN A 35 1.33 8.64 -6.43
CA ASN A 35 -0.06 9.06 -6.59
C ASN A 35 -0.17 10.59 -6.54
N PRO A 36 -0.98 11.23 -7.41
CA PRO A 36 -1.07 12.69 -7.51
C PRO A 36 -1.57 13.37 -6.23
N HIS A 37 -2.29 12.65 -5.36
CA HIS A 37 -2.87 13.20 -4.13
C HIS A 37 -2.01 12.97 -2.88
N SER A 38 -0.87 12.27 -3.00
CA SER A 38 -0.09 11.82 -1.85
C SER A 38 1.22 12.58 -1.61
N THR A 39 1.57 13.51 -2.50
CA THR A 39 2.75 14.36 -2.32
C THR A 39 2.51 15.39 -1.22
N ARG A 40 3.53 15.63 -0.40
CA ARG A 40 3.63 16.74 0.54
C ARG A 40 4.60 17.76 -0.03
N ASP A 41 4.11 18.91 -0.49
CA ASP A 41 4.93 19.91 -1.18
C ASP A 41 6.07 20.45 -0.31
N GLU A 42 5.84 20.59 1.00
CA GLU A 42 6.87 20.97 1.97
C GLU A 42 8.00 19.93 2.09
N VAL A 43 7.67 18.65 1.90
CA VAL A 43 8.65 17.55 1.91
C VAL A 43 9.41 17.51 0.59
N ALA A 44 8.74 17.70 -0.52
CA ALA A 44 9.35 17.82 -1.85
C ALA A 44 10.38 18.97 -1.87
N ALA A 45 10.01 20.15 -1.37
CA ALA A 45 10.91 21.30 -1.24
C ALA A 45 12.14 20.99 -0.36
N ALA A 46 11.93 20.34 0.79
CA ALA A 46 13.02 19.98 1.69
C ALA A 46 14.00 18.95 1.08
N LEU A 47 13.53 18.07 0.19
CA LEU A 47 14.39 17.16 -0.56
C LEU A 47 15.22 17.90 -1.61
N VAL A 48 14.62 18.85 -2.33
CA VAL A 48 15.34 19.70 -3.28
C VAL A 48 16.45 20.49 -2.59
N ASP A 49 16.18 21.06 -1.41
CA ASP A 49 17.20 21.77 -0.59
C ASP A 49 18.37 20.85 -0.19
N ARG A 50 18.16 19.53 -0.16
CA ARG A 50 19.18 18.51 0.11
C ARG A 50 19.87 17.97 -1.16
N GLY A 51 19.54 18.51 -2.32
CA GLY A 51 20.14 18.11 -3.60
C GLY A 51 19.52 16.86 -4.23
N VAL A 52 18.36 16.44 -3.77
CA VAL A 52 17.57 15.38 -4.44
C VAL A 52 16.73 16.03 -5.54
N GLU A 53 16.77 15.48 -6.75
CA GLU A 53 15.91 15.90 -7.84
C GLU A 53 14.47 15.41 -7.58
N VAL A 54 13.47 16.29 -7.66
CA VAL A 54 12.07 15.95 -7.35
C VAL A 54 11.15 16.42 -8.47
N HIS A 55 10.34 15.49 -8.98
CA HIS A 55 9.27 15.73 -9.97
C HIS A 55 7.94 15.34 -9.35
N SER A 56 7.35 16.20 -8.55
CA SER A 56 6.06 15.92 -7.91
C SER A 56 5.46 17.17 -7.29
N THR A 57 4.17 17.38 -7.53
CA THR A 57 3.37 18.44 -6.91
C THR A 57 2.04 17.86 -6.46
N ARG A 58 1.57 18.24 -5.27
CA ARG A 58 0.30 17.77 -4.73
C ARG A 58 -0.87 18.24 -5.60
N ASP A 59 -1.82 17.34 -5.81
CA ASP A 59 -3.09 17.61 -6.52
C ASP A 59 -2.90 18.23 -7.92
N SER A 60 -1.77 17.93 -8.56
CA SER A 60 -1.44 18.41 -9.92
C SER A 60 -2.35 17.85 -11.02
N GLY A 61 -3.15 16.83 -10.69
CA GLY A 61 -3.98 16.08 -11.63
C GLY A 61 -3.21 14.97 -12.34
N TYR A 62 -3.94 14.00 -12.88
CA TYR A 62 -3.34 12.78 -13.45
C TYR A 62 -2.41 13.04 -14.63
N ASP A 63 -2.75 13.99 -15.52
CA ASP A 63 -1.94 14.32 -16.71
C ASP A 63 -0.60 14.96 -16.33
N ALA A 64 -0.57 15.81 -15.32
CA ALA A 64 0.65 16.46 -14.84
C ALA A 64 1.52 15.44 -14.08
N TRP A 65 0.91 14.65 -13.21
CA TRP A 65 1.59 13.56 -12.49
C TRP A 65 2.19 12.52 -13.44
N GLU A 66 1.51 12.16 -14.54
CA GLU A 66 2.09 11.25 -15.54
C GLU A 66 3.31 11.86 -16.22
N LYS A 67 3.30 13.17 -16.51
CA LYS A 67 4.48 13.88 -17.02
C LYS A 67 5.63 13.89 -16.03
N ASP A 68 5.34 14.07 -14.74
CA ASP A 68 6.34 14.00 -13.67
C ASP A 68 7.01 12.62 -13.64
N LEU A 69 6.24 11.53 -13.71
CA LEU A 69 6.79 10.18 -13.77
C LEU A 69 7.63 9.93 -15.04
N LEU A 70 7.21 10.47 -16.18
CA LEU A 70 8.00 10.37 -17.40
C LEU A 70 9.29 11.20 -17.31
N ALA A 71 9.28 12.35 -16.64
CA ALA A 71 10.51 13.11 -16.37
C ALA A 71 11.48 12.32 -15.50
N VAL A 72 10.99 11.58 -14.48
CA VAL A 72 11.81 10.63 -13.72
C VAL A 72 12.38 9.53 -14.63
N ALA A 73 11.58 8.95 -15.53
CA ALA A 73 12.06 7.95 -16.50
C ALA A 73 13.18 8.50 -17.40
N ASP A 74 13.04 9.74 -17.86
CA ASP A 74 13.99 10.41 -18.75
C ASP A 74 15.35 10.70 -18.05
N THR A 75 15.46 10.55 -16.71
CA THR A 75 16.76 10.58 -15.97
C THR A 75 17.54 9.26 -16.10
N GLU A 76 17.01 8.26 -16.80
CA GLU A 76 17.59 6.93 -16.98
C GLU A 76 18.01 6.25 -15.66
N PRO A 77 17.09 6.00 -14.72
CA PRO A 77 17.43 5.37 -13.45
C PRO A 77 17.95 3.93 -13.65
N GLU A 78 19.04 3.59 -12.95
CA GLU A 78 19.57 2.22 -12.93
C GLU A 78 18.77 1.31 -11.98
N PHE A 79 18.27 1.88 -10.89
CA PHE A 79 17.44 1.17 -9.91
C PHE A 79 16.18 1.97 -9.63
N ILE A 80 15.08 1.27 -9.43
CA ILE A 80 13.78 1.87 -9.15
C ILE A 80 13.22 1.27 -7.86
N ILE A 81 12.87 2.12 -6.92
CA ILE A 81 12.03 1.79 -5.78
C ILE A 81 10.64 2.28 -6.14
N ASP A 82 9.77 1.34 -6.53
CA ASP A 82 8.44 1.61 -7.08
C ASP A 82 7.33 1.23 -6.10
N ASP A 83 6.20 1.89 -6.25
CA ASP A 83 5.00 1.68 -5.46
C ASP A 83 3.79 1.66 -6.38
N GLY A 84 3.17 0.49 -6.54
CA GLY A 84 2.14 0.22 -7.52
C GLY A 84 2.66 -0.06 -8.93
N ALA A 85 3.97 -0.19 -9.11
CA ALA A 85 4.67 -0.27 -10.39
C ALA A 85 4.36 0.95 -11.30
N GLU A 86 4.12 2.11 -10.70
CA GLU A 86 3.61 3.27 -11.42
C GLU A 86 4.62 3.82 -12.44
N LEU A 87 5.90 3.91 -12.07
CA LEU A 87 6.95 4.29 -13.00
C LEU A 87 7.22 3.18 -14.01
N THR A 88 7.42 1.96 -13.55
CA THR A 88 7.82 0.83 -14.39
C THR A 88 6.81 0.54 -15.51
N ILE A 89 5.51 0.58 -15.22
CA ILE A 89 4.45 0.36 -16.22
C ILE A 89 4.41 1.50 -17.25
N ARG A 90 4.62 2.74 -16.86
CA ARG A 90 4.69 3.88 -17.79
C ARG A 90 5.91 3.81 -18.68
N MET A 91 7.07 3.46 -18.11
CA MET A 91 8.27 3.17 -18.91
C MET A 91 8.00 2.06 -19.94
N ALA A 92 7.38 0.94 -19.52
CA ALA A 92 7.04 -0.14 -20.43
C ALA A 92 6.11 0.29 -21.58
N SER A 93 5.19 1.21 -21.34
CA SER A 93 4.20 1.64 -22.33
C SER A 93 4.67 2.81 -23.21
N GLN A 94 5.39 3.77 -22.63
CA GLN A 94 5.68 5.06 -23.28
C GLN A 94 7.17 5.34 -23.47
N ARG A 95 8.07 4.65 -22.78
CA ARG A 95 9.54 4.83 -22.80
C ARG A 95 10.27 3.48 -22.77
N PRO A 96 9.91 2.49 -23.60
CA PRO A 96 10.48 1.13 -23.51
C PRO A 96 12.00 1.09 -23.71
N SER A 97 12.59 2.03 -24.45
CA SER A 97 14.04 2.15 -24.61
C SER A 97 14.77 2.50 -23.32
N MET A 98 14.11 3.16 -22.35
CA MET A 98 14.72 3.48 -21.05
C MET A 98 14.94 2.22 -20.19
N PHE A 99 14.32 1.09 -20.53
CA PHE A 99 14.59 -0.18 -19.85
C PHE A 99 16.03 -0.67 -20.01
N GLU A 100 16.76 -0.22 -21.02
CA GLU A 100 18.18 -0.56 -21.22
C GLU A 100 19.06 -0.04 -20.06
N ALA A 101 18.67 1.06 -19.41
CA ALA A 101 19.38 1.61 -18.26
C ALA A 101 19.04 0.87 -16.96
N VAL A 102 17.84 0.27 -16.85
CA VAL A 102 17.33 -0.34 -15.62
C VAL A 102 18.04 -1.64 -15.31
N LYS A 103 18.60 -1.75 -14.12
CA LYS A 103 19.30 -2.94 -13.60
C LYS A 103 18.49 -3.68 -12.55
N GLY A 104 17.40 -3.07 -12.06
CA GLY A 104 16.49 -3.72 -11.13
C GLY A 104 15.48 -2.80 -10.49
N VAL A 105 14.39 -3.40 -10.04
CA VAL A 105 13.24 -2.74 -9.41
C VAL A 105 12.91 -3.41 -8.09
N THR A 106 12.58 -2.65 -7.06
CA THR A 106 11.90 -3.15 -5.84
C THR A 106 10.48 -2.63 -5.83
N GLU A 107 9.49 -3.50 -5.54
CA GLU A 107 8.08 -3.16 -5.59
C GLU A 107 7.41 -3.27 -4.23
N GLN A 108 6.74 -2.18 -3.82
CA GLN A 108 6.16 -1.97 -2.50
C GLN A 108 4.80 -2.66 -2.30
N THR A 109 3.99 -2.84 -3.36
CA THR A 109 2.57 -3.17 -3.23
C THR A 109 2.18 -4.50 -3.85
N THR A 110 1.11 -5.12 -3.33
CA THR A 110 0.49 -6.31 -3.95
C THR A 110 0.05 -6.02 -5.39
N THR A 111 -0.53 -4.86 -5.63
CA THR A 111 -1.02 -4.46 -6.96
C THR A 111 0.14 -4.28 -7.95
N GLY A 112 1.23 -3.63 -7.51
CA GLY A 112 2.42 -3.45 -8.35
C GLY A 112 3.10 -4.77 -8.67
N VAL A 113 3.27 -5.66 -7.69
CA VAL A 113 3.80 -7.02 -7.94
C VAL A 113 2.95 -7.76 -8.99
N ALA A 114 1.62 -7.73 -8.89
CA ALA A 114 0.74 -8.37 -9.87
C ALA A 114 0.92 -7.78 -11.28
N ARG A 115 1.05 -6.46 -11.42
CA ARG A 115 1.30 -5.76 -12.69
C ARG A 115 2.66 -6.15 -13.28
N LEU A 116 3.70 -6.24 -12.45
CA LEU A 116 5.06 -6.63 -12.90
C LEU A 116 5.12 -8.11 -13.29
N MET A 117 4.39 -8.99 -12.59
CA MET A 117 4.22 -10.38 -13.00
C MET A 117 3.54 -10.50 -14.37
N GLU A 118 2.49 -9.71 -14.62
CA GLU A 118 1.84 -9.68 -15.93
C GLU A 118 2.77 -9.16 -17.02
N LEU A 119 3.58 -8.13 -16.73
CA LEU A 119 4.59 -7.61 -17.65
C LEU A 119 5.66 -8.67 -17.96
N ALA A 120 6.10 -9.42 -16.95
CA ALA A 120 7.04 -10.54 -17.09
C ALA A 120 6.44 -11.67 -17.94
N ASN A 121 5.18 -12.07 -17.70
CA ASN A 121 4.47 -13.09 -18.47
C ASN A 121 4.34 -12.73 -19.95
N ARG A 122 4.30 -11.43 -20.27
CA ARG A 122 4.30 -10.91 -21.65
C ARG A 122 5.71 -10.79 -22.26
N GLY A 123 6.76 -11.21 -21.56
CA GLY A 123 8.15 -11.11 -22.02
C GLY A 123 8.66 -9.66 -22.15
N ARG A 124 8.08 -8.72 -21.37
CA ARG A 124 8.38 -7.29 -21.43
C ARG A 124 9.09 -6.76 -20.19
N LEU A 125 9.65 -7.63 -19.36
CA LEU A 125 10.40 -7.29 -18.14
C LEU A 125 11.83 -7.85 -18.26
N PRO A 126 12.80 -7.08 -18.80
CA PRO A 126 14.14 -7.58 -19.12
C PRO A 126 15.15 -7.39 -17.97
N PHE A 127 14.70 -7.24 -16.73
CA PHE A 127 15.55 -7.02 -15.57
C PHE A 127 14.95 -7.68 -14.31
N PRO A 128 15.75 -7.87 -13.25
CA PRO A 128 15.26 -8.42 -12.00
C PRO A 128 14.34 -7.45 -11.26
N VAL A 129 13.31 -8.01 -10.65
CA VAL A 129 12.41 -7.32 -9.71
C VAL A 129 12.43 -8.07 -8.39
N LEU A 130 12.59 -7.38 -7.28
CA LEU A 130 12.36 -7.89 -5.94
C LEU A 130 10.99 -7.44 -5.42
N ALA A 131 10.11 -8.40 -5.19
CA ALA A 131 8.78 -8.17 -4.63
C ALA A 131 8.89 -7.86 -3.12
N ALA A 132 9.26 -6.62 -2.77
CA ALA A 132 9.39 -6.19 -1.39
C ALA A 132 8.09 -6.37 -0.61
N ASN A 133 6.92 -6.19 -1.27
CA ASN A 133 5.62 -6.47 -0.68
C ASN A 133 5.48 -7.89 -0.12
N ASN A 134 6.20 -8.87 -0.68
CA ASN A 134 6.08 -10.27 -0.29
C ASN A 134 7.03 -10.65 0.86
N ALA A 135 7.92 -9.75 1.28
CA ALA A 135 8.76 -9.93 2.46
C ALA A 135 7.91 -9.98 3.74
N ALA A 136 8.25 -10.85 4.69
CA ALA A 136 7.51 -10.98 5.94
C ALA A 136 7.56 -9.69 6.77
N CYS A 137 8.73 -9.03 6.81
CA CYS A 137 8.89 -7.73 7.44
C CYS A 137 8.09 -6.60 6.78
N LYS A 138 7.57 -6.81 5.57
CA LYS A 138 6.69 -5.85 4.92
C LYS A 138 5.21 -6.21 5.16
N HIS A 139 4.72 -7.33 4.63
CA HIS A 139 3.27 -7.56 4.60
C HIS A 139 2.65 -7.83 5.97
N LEU A 140 3.38 -8.48 6.89
CA LEU A 140 2.88 -8.71 8.25
C LEU A 140 2.73 -7.40 9.04
N PHE A 141 3.60 -6.41 8.80
CA PHE A 141 3.62 -5.17 9.58
C PHE A 141 2.96 -4.01 8.84
N ASP A 142 3.39 -3.70 7.63
CA ASP A 142 2.89 -2.58 6.84
C ASP A 142 1.42 -2.79 6.43
N ASN A 143 1.14 -3.87 5.69
CA ASN A 143 -0.22 -4.08 5.18
C ASN A 143 -1.22 -4.37 6.30
N ARG A 144 -0.81 -5.10 7.35
CA ARG A 144 -1.71 -5.48 8.44
C ARG A 144 -1.83 -4.41 9.52
N TYR A 145 -0.71 -4.07 10.16
CA TYR A 145 -0.73 -3.09 11.26
C TYR A 145 -0.76 -1.65 10.74
N GLY A 146 0.12 -1.32 9.79
CA GLY A 146 0.26 0.03 9.25
C GLY A 146 -1.02 0.52 8.58
N THR A 147 -1.48 -0.18 7.55
CA THR A 147 -2.71 0.21 6.84
C THR A 147 -3.94 0.06 7.73
N GLY A 148 -4.01 -1.04 8.53
CA GLY A 148 -5.14 -1.27 9.43
C GLY A 148 -5.35 -0.12 10.41
N GLN A 149 -4.30 0.26 11.14
CA GLN A 149 -4.36 1.37 12.10
C GLN A 149 -4.63 2.70 11.41
N SER A 150 -3.84 3.05 10.40
CA SER A 150 -3.89 4.37 9.77
C SER A 150 -5.21 4.62 9.03
N THR A 151 -5.83 3.58 8.46
CA THR A 151 -7.16 3.68 7.84
C THR A 151 -8.22 4.05 8.89
N VAL A 152 -8.29 3.30 9.99
CA VAL A 152 -9.27 3.59 11.05
C VAL A 152 -9.00 4.95 11.68
N GLN A 153 -7.74 5.29 11.92
CA GLN A 153 -7.35 6.59 12.47
C GLN A 153 -7.73 7.74 11.53
N ALA A 154 -7.51 7.63 10.22
CA ALA A 154 -7.89 8.65 9.24
C ALA A 154 -9.41 8.86 9.22
N ILE A 155 -10.19 7.77 9.24
CA ILE A 155 -11.65 7.85 9.32
C ILE A 155 -12.10 8.59 10.57
N LEU A 156 -11.58 8.23 11.73
CA LEU A 156 -11.93 8.88 13.01
C LEU A 156 -11.54 10.36 13.03
N ASN A 157 -10.37 10.70 12.49
CA ASN A 157 -9.92 12.10 12.40
C ASN A 157 -10.79 12.93 11.45
N LEU A 158 -11.12 12.38 10.27
CA LEU A 158 -11.96 13.05 9.29
C LEU A 158 -13.39 13.24 9.81
N THR A 159 -13.97 12.23 10.44
CA THR A 159 -15.39 12.23 10.83
C THR A 159 -15.64 12.73 12.25
N ASN A 160 -14.64 12.62 13.14
CA ASN A 160 -14.77 12.81 14.58
C ASN A 160 -15.89 11.94 15.21
N MET A 161 -16.11 10.72 14.65
CA MET A 161 -17.13 9.80 15.12
C MET A 161 -16.56 8.73 16.04
N LEU A 162 -17.42 8.21 16.93
CA LEU A 162 -17.10 7.06 17.77
C LEU A 162 -17.20 5.76 16.96
N MET A 163 -16.20 4.88 17.06
CA MET A 163 -16.23 3.56 16.43
C MET A 163 -17.05 2.55 17.25
N ALA A 164 -17.07 2.67 18.59
CA ALA A 164 -17.81 1.76 19.44
C ALA A 164 -19.30 1.73 19.09
N GLY A 165 -19.85 0.52 18.95
CA GLY A 165 -21.23 0.30 18.55
C GLY A 165 -21.55 0.46 17.08
N LYS A 166 -20.56 0.79 16.22
CA LYS A 166 -20.73 0.91 14.78
C LYS A 166 -20.60 -0.44 14.08
N ASN A 167 -21.38 -0.62 13.01
CA ASN A 167 -21.24 -1.73 12.08
C ASN A 167 -20.36 -1.30 10.90
N VAL A 168 -19.30 -2.04 10.65
CA VAL A 168 -18.31 -1.73 9.62
C VAL A 168 -18.28 -2.88 8.62
N ALA A 169 -18.74 -2.65 7.39
CA ALA A 169 -18.55 -3.58 6.29
C ALA A 169 -17.11 -3.45 5.77
N ILE A 170 -16.38 -4.55 5.74
CA ILE A 170 -15.00 -4.62 5.26
C ILE A 170 -14.99 -5.56 4.05
N LEU A 171 -14.73 -5.02 2.88
CA LEU A 171 -14.68 -5.75 1.62
C LEU A 171 -13.24 -6.18 1.34
N GLY A 172 -13.02 -7.49 1.38
CA GLY A 172 -11.70 -8.11 1.28
C GLY A 172 -11.10 -8.45 2.67
N TYR A 173 -10.54 -9.67 2.79
CA TYR A 173 -9.88 -10.15 4.01
C TYR A 173 -8.44 -10.59 3.73
N GLY A 174 -7.73 -9.77 2.91
CA GLY A 174 -6.27 -9.81 2.78
C GLY A 174 -5.59 -9.21 4.02
N TRP A 175 -4.31 -8.94 3.95
CA TRP A 175 -3.56 -8.36 5.08
C TRP A 175 -4.16 -7.03 5.56
N VAL A 176 -4.58 -6.17 4.64
CA VAL A 176 -5.22 -4.88 4.96
C VAL A 176 -6.56 -5.09 5.66
N GLY A 177 -7.45 -5.90 5.08
CA GLY A 177 -8.78 -6.19 5.66
C GLY A 177 -8.70 -6.80 7.06
N ARG A 178 -7.76 -7.73 7.29
CA ARG A 178 -7.47 -8.29 8.63
C ARG A 178 -7.06 -7.20 9.62
N GLY A 179 -6.17 -6.30 9.19
CA GLY A 179 -5.72 -5.19 10.02
C GLY A 179 -6.85 -4.25 10.38
N ILE A 180 -7.67 -3.85 9.42
CA ILE A 180 -8.84 -2.98 9.65
C ILE A 180 -9.83 -3.67 10.61
N ALA A 181 -10.18 -4.93 10.36
CA ALA A 181 -11.12 -5.68 11.19
C ALA A 181 -10.67 -5.78 12.65
N ALA A 182 -9.38 -6.04 12.86
CA ALA A 182 -8.79 -6.07 14.20
C ALA A 182 -8.89 -4.71 14.91
N HIS A 183 -8.58 -3.59 14.22
CA HIS A 183 -8.66 -2.26 14.82
C HIS A 183 -10.10 -1.80 15.08
N VAL A 184 -11.04 -2.10 14.17
CA VAL A 184 -12.47 -1.85 14.38
C VAL A 184 -12.96 -2.55 15.63
N ARG A 185 -12.64 -3.86 15.77
CA ARG A 185 -13.03 -4.64 16.94
C ARG A 185 -12.37 -4.12 18.23
N ALA A 186 -11.10 -3.76 18.19
CA ALA A 186 -10.39 -3.22 19.35
C ALA A 186 -11.00 -1.91 19.86
N LEU A 187 -11.63 -1.12 18.99
CA LEU A 187 -12.33 0.11 19.31
C LEU A 187 -13.82 -0.09 19.63
N GLY A 188 -14.28 -1.34 19.77
CA GLY A 188 -15.67 -1.67 20.14
C GLY A 188 -16.66 -1.63 18.96
N GLY A 189 -16.19 -1.54 17.73
CA GLY A 189 -17.02 -1.69 16.55
C GLY A 189 -17.24 -3.17 16.16
N THR A 190 -18.24 -3.43 15.35
CA THR A 190 -18.54 -4.75 14.79
C THR A 190 -18.04 -4.82 13.36
N ALA A 191 -17.03 -5.64 13.10
CA ALA A 191 -16.53 -5.91 11.75
C ALA A 191 -17.41 -6.96 11.06
N TRP A 192 -17.93 -6.61 9.90
CA TRP A 192 -18.65 -7.49 8.99
C TRP A 192 -17.81 -7.67 7.72
N VAL A 193 -17.20 -8.84 7.57
CA VAL A 193 -16.31 -9.15 6.46
C VAL A 193 -17.10 -9.68 5.27
N VAL A 194 -16.82 -9.13 4.10
CA VAL A 194 -17.31 -9.59 2.79
C VAL A 194 -16.10 -10.06 1.99
N GLU A 195 -16.03 -11.34 1.70
CA GLU A 195 -14.90 -11.96 1.01
C GLU A 195 -15.41 -13.00 -0.01
N VAL A 196 -14.73 -13.09 -1.16
CA VAL A 196 -15.07 -14.04 -2.24
C VAL A 196 -14.26 -15.33 -2.15
N ASP A 197 -13.09 -15.28 -1.51
CA ASP A 197 -12.23 -16.44 -1.24
C ASP A 197 -12.77 -17.17 0.00
N PRO A 198 -13.25 -18.42 -0.13
CA PRO A 198 -13.85 -19.15 0.99
C PRO A 198 -12.86 -19.45 2.12
N VAL A 199 -11.56 -19.57 1.83
CA VAL A 199 -10.54 -19.80 2.86
C VAL A 199 -10.36 -18.55 3.73
N LYS A 200 -10.26 -17.38 3.10
CA LYS A 200 -10.16 -16.10 3.81
C LYS A 200 -11.45 -15.76 4.56
N ALA A 201 -12.62 -16.09 3.98
CA ALA A 201 -13.90 -15.93 4.65
C ALA A 201 -14.00 -16.80 5.91
N LEU A 202 -13.53 -18.06 5.83
CA LEU A 202 -13.47 -18.97 6.97
C LEU A 202 -12.48 -18.46 8.03
N GLU A 203 -11.34 -17.93 7.63
CA GLU A 203 -10.37 -17.30 8.54
C GLU A 203 -11.00 -16.11 9.29
N ALA A 204 -11.70 -15.22 8.58
CA ALA A 204 -12.41 -14.09 9.19
C ALA A 204 -13.43 -14.56 10.23
N PHE A 205 -14.15 -15.64 9.94
CA PHE A 205 -15.09 -16.25 10.87
C PHE A 205 -14.40 -16.80 12.12
N MET A 206 -13.26 -17.51 11.95
CA MET A 206 -12.46 -18.03 13.06
C MET A 206 -11.81 -16.92 13.91
N ASP A 207 -11.48 -15.78 13.31
CA ASP A 207 -11.02 -14.57 14.00
C ASP A 207 -12.14 -13.87 14.79
N GLY A 208 -13.37 -14.39 14.71
CA GLY A 208 -14.55 -13.92 15.46
C GLY A 208 -15.24 -12.71 14.84
N HIS A 209 -15.08 -12.49 13.54
CA HIS A 209 -15.81 -11.48 12.78
C HIS A 209 -17.12 -12.03 12.24
N GLN A 210 -18.07 -11.14 11.95
CA GLN A 210 -19.24 -11.53 11.17
C GLN A 210 -18.81 -11.66 9.70
N VAL A 211 -19.31 -12.71 9.04
CA VAL A 211 -19.04 -12.96 7.62
C VAL A 211 -20.37 -13.12 6.89
N GLY A 212 -20.50 -12.51 5.73
CA GLY A 212 -21.74 -12.59 4.97
C GLY A 212 -21.63 -12.01 3.57
N ASN A 213 -22.78 -11.95 2.89
CA ASN A 213 -22.83 -11.36 1.57
C ASN A 213 -22.85 -9.82 1.63
N LEU A 214 -22.46 -9.22 0.51
CA LEU A 214 -22.33 -7.77 0.38
C LEU A 214 -23.63 -7.02 0.69
N GLU A 215 -24.76 -7.46 0.16
CA GLU A 215 -26.03 -6.74 0.36
C GLU A 215 -26.44 -6.68 1.84
N GLN A 216 -26.28 -7.78 2.56
CA GLN A 216 -26.59 -7.83 4.00
C GLN A 216 -25.66 -6.91 4.80
N ALA A 217 -24.38 -6.87 4.45
CA ALA A 217 -23.42 -6.00 5.09
C ALA A 217 -23.75 -4.52 4.84
N LEU A 218 -24.03 -4.12 3.59
CA LEU A 218 -24.31 -2.74 3.21
C LEU A 218 -25.57 -2.17 3.88
N ARG A 219 -26.63 -2.99 4.04
CA ARG A 219 -27.87 -2.54 4.70
C ARG A 219 -27.70 -2.18 6.17
N ARG A 220 -26.64 -2.65 6.81
CA ARG A 220 -26.36 -2.45 8.25
C ARG A 220 -25.17 -1.54 8.52
N ALA A 221 -24.30 -1.38 7.55
CA ALA A 221 -23.03 -0.71 7.73
C ALA A 221 -23.18 0.81 7.95
N ASP A 222 -22.61 1.29 9.04
CA ASP A 222 -22.35 2.71 9.26
C ASP A 222 -21.11 3.17 8.46
N PHE A 223 -20.13 2.28 8.35
CA PHE A 223 -18.93 2.46 7.52
C PHE A 223 -18.79 1.31 6.52
N VAL A 224 -18.42 1.63 5.29
CA VAL A 224 -18.12 0.66 4.22
C VAL A 224 -16.69 0.88 3.77
N LEU A 225 -15.82 -0.09 4.07
CA LEU A 225 -14.38 0.01 3.81
C LEU A 225 -13.97 -1.01 2.75
N THR A 226 -13.38 -0.54 1.66
CA THR A 226 -12.89 -1.42 0.60
C THR A 226 -11.40 -1.67 0.75
N ALA A 227 -10.97 -2.93 0.59
CA ALA A 227 -9.60 -3.41 0.69
C ALA A 227 -9.37 -4.64 -0.20
N THR A 228 -9.95 -4.64 -1.40
CA THR A 228 -9.95 -5.79 -2.31
C THR A 228 -8.77 -5.80 -3.28
N GLY A 229 -8.18 -4.63 -3.53
CA GLY A 229 -7.20 -4.44 -4.61
C GLY A 229 -7.80 -4.52 -6.01
N GLY A 230 -9.14 -4.60 -6.11
CA GLY A 230 -9.88 -4.74 -7.35
C GLY A 230 -10.45 -3.42 -7.87
N ARG A 231 -11.45 -3.53 -8.73
CA ARG A 231 -12.19 -2.39 -9.27
C ARG A 231 -13.67 -2.53 -8.97
N ARG A 232 -14.35 -1.42 -8.64
CA ARG A 232 -15.80 -1.35 -8.44
C ARG A 232 -16.32 -2.40 -7.44
N ALA A 233 -15.57 -2.62 -6.36
CA ALA A 233 -16.05 -3.43 -5.23
C ALA A 233 -17.39 -2.86 -4.72
N ILE A 234 -17.53 -1.53 -4.72
CA ILE A 234 -18.79 -0.81 -4.59
C ILE A 234 -19.05 -0.09 -5.91
N GLY A 235 -19.94 -0.64 -6.72
CA GLY A 235 -20.41 -0.07 -7.98
C GLY A 235 -21.90 0.29 -7.93
N ARG A 236 -22.41 0.83 -9.03
CA ARG A 236 -23.78 1.35 -9.20
C ARG A 236 -24.86 0.42 -8.66
N GLN A 237 -24.75 -0.89 -8.93
CA GLN A 237 -25.74 -1.90 -8.51
C GLN A 237 -25.85 -2.03 -6.98
N HIS A 238 -24.85 -1.54 -6.24
CA HIS A 238 -24.77 -1.66 -4.79
C HIS A 238 -25.37 -0.45 -4.05
N PHE A 239 -25.48 0.72 -4.69
CA PHE A 239 -25.90 1.97 -4.02
C PHE A 239 -27.31 1.86 -3.40
N ARG A 240 -28.22 1.11 -4.04
CA ARG A 240 -29.56 0.82 -3.49
C ARG A 240 -29.57 0.07 -2.16
N HIS A 241 -28.44 -0.56 -1.80
CA HIS A 241 -28.31 -1.35 -0.56
C HIS A 241 -27.61 -0.58 0.56
N LEU A 242 -27.01 0.58 0.25
CA LEU A 242 -26.36 1.40 1.26
C LEU A 242 -27.40 1.90 2.28
N LYS A 243 -27.04 1.87 3.55
CA LYS A 243 -27.80 2.51 4.61
C LYS A 243 -27.74 4.04 4.43
N THR A 244 -28.81 4.77 4.80
CA THR A 244 -28.68 6.24 4.86
C THR A 244 -27.60 6.63 5.85
N GLU A 245 -26.87 7.70 5.56
CA GLU A 245 -25.71 8.18 6.30
C GLU A 245 -24.53 7.19 6.35
N ALA A 246 -24.50 6.17 5.48
CA ALA A 246 -23.35 5.31 5.35
C ALA A 246 -22.13 6.10 4.85
N ILE A 247 -20.96 5.84 5.46
CA ILE A 247 -19.70 6.48 5.13
C ILE A 247 -18.82 5.47 4.39
N LEU A 248 -18.46 5.78 3.15
CA LEU A 248 -17.64 4.96 2.30
C LEU A 248 -16.19 5.44 2.33
N ALA A 249 -15.24 4.53 2.50
CA ALA A 249 -13.81 4.84 2.43
C ALA A 249 -13.05 3.70 1.75
N ASN A 250 -12.03 4.07 1.00
CA ASN A 250 -11.15 3.11 0.33
C ASN A 250 -9.82 2.97 1.08
N ALA A 251 -9.43 1.74 1.34
CA ALA A 251 -8.13 1.35 1.87
C ALA A 251 -7.29 0.54 0.86
N GLY A 252 -7.77 0.40 -0.37
CA GLY A 252 -7.01 -0.17 -1.49
C GLY A 252 -6.10 0.88 -2.13
N HIS A 253 -5.08 0.41 -2.84
CA HIS A 253 -4.03 1.27 -3.41
C HIS A 253 -4.58 2.30 -4.42
N HIS A 254 -5.57 1.91 -5.23
CA HIS A 254 -6.17 2.78 -6.23
C HIS A 254 -7.57 3.26 -5.83
N ASP A 255 -7.96 4.42 -6.30
CA ASP A 255 -9.27 5.06 -6.17
C ASP A 255 -10.37 4.42 -7.06
N LEU A 256 -10.20 3.15 -7.41
CA LEU A 256 -11.06 2.41 -8.34
C LEU A 256 -12.02 1.43 -7.66
N GLU A 257 -11.89 1.24 -6.36
CA GLU A 257 -12.71 0.26 -5.63
C GLU A 257 -14.13 0.76 -5.36
N ILE A 258 -14.29 2.08 -5.16
CA ILE A 258 -15.59 2.74 -5.06
C ILE A 258 -15.83 3.50 -6.37
N ASP A 259 -16.94 3.21 -7.05
CA ASP A 259 -17.32 3.88 -8.31
C ASP A 259 -17.93 5.25 -8.00
N VAL A 260 -17.08 6.20 -7.61
CA VAL A 260 -17.50 7.56 -7.22
C VAL A 260 -18.11 8.32 -8.40
N GLU A 261 -17.60 8.07 -9.62
CA GLU A 261 -18.16 8.68 -10.84
C GLU A 261 -19.61 8.23 -11.06
N ALA A 262 -19.88 6.92 -10.94
CA ALA A 262 -21.23 6.40 -11.05
C ALA A 262 -22.14 6.92 -9.92
N LEU A 263 -21.59 7.10 -8.71
CA LEU A 263 -22.33 7.67 -7.57
C LEU A 263 -22.70 9.13 -7.85
N ALA A 264 -21.77 9.92 -8.37
CA ALA A 264 -22.00 11.33 -8.72
C ALA A 264 -23.05 11.47 -9.84
N VAL A 265 -23.06 10.57 -10.82
CA VAL A 265 -24.06 10.55 -11.90
C VAL A 265 -25.46 10.16 -11.39
N GLU A 266 -25.54 9.27 -10.39
CA GLU A 266 -26.81 8.78 -9.85
C GLU A 266 -27.38 9.71 -8.77
N ALA A 267 -26.57 10.49 -8.09
CA ALA A 267 -27.01 11.39 -7.05
C ALA A 267 -27.83 12.56 -7.59
N GLU A 268 -28.92 12.95 -6.89
CA GLU A 268 -29.70 14.16 -7.18
C GLU A 268 -28.99 15.44 -6.75
N ALA A 269 -28.15 15.35 -5.73
CA ALA A 269 -27.33 16.46 -5.25
C ALA A 269 -26.00 15.97 -4.69
N PHE A 270 -25.00 16.83 -4.81
CA PHE A 270 -23.65 16.65 -4.30
C PHE A 270 -23.19 17.91 -3.58
N GLN A 271 -22.54 17.74 -2.44
CA GLN A 271 -21.82 18.84 -1.79
C GLN A 271 -20.59 18.34 -1.06
N SER A 272 -19.53 19.13 -1.06
CA SER A 272 -18.40 18.90 -0.17
C SER A 272 -18.72 19.50 1.19
N VAL A 273 -18.91 18.64 2.19
CA VAL A 273 -19.29 19.07 3.57
C VAL A 273 -18.10 19.73 4.26
N ARG A 274 -16.92 19.18 4.06
CA ARG A 274 -15.63 19.71 4.48
C ARG A 274 -14.50 18.99 3.74
N THR A 275 -13.28 19.49 3.85
CA THR A 275 -12.12 18.87 3.21
C THR A 275 -12.08 17.37 3.49
N GLY A 276 -12.11 16.57 2.44
CA GLY A 276 -12.04 15.11 2.49
C GLY A 276 -13.34 14.40 2.87
N ILE A 277 -14.48 15.10 2.91
CA ILE A 277 -15.82 14.49 3.10
C ILE A 277 -16.79 15.05 2.10
N ASP A 278 -17.27 14.22 1.20
CA ASP A 278 -18.24 14.53 0.18
C ASP A 278 -19.56 13.82 0.47
N GLU A 279 -20.67 14.53 0.31
CA GLU A 279 -22.03 14.08 0.54
C GLU A 279 -22.77 13.91 -0.79
N TYR A 280 -23.49 12.83 -0.92
CA TYR A 280 -24.30 12.47 -2.08
C TYR A 280 -25.74 12.17 -1.65
N LEU A 281 -26.70 12.93 -2.17
CA LEU A 281 -28.14 12.68 -2.00
C LEU A 281 -28.60 11.74 -3.10
N LEU A 282 -29.08 10.53 -2.74
CA LEU A 282 -29.61 9.55 -3.68
C LEU A 282 -31.07 9.86 -4.06
N PRO A 283 -31.58 9.35 -5.22
CA PRO A 283 -32.94 9.62 -5.69
C PRO A 283 -34.06 9.13 -4.75
N ASP A 284 -33.77 8.24 -3.84
CA ASP A 284 -34.73 7.75 -2.84
C ASP A 284 -34.68 8.53 -1.50
N GLY A 285 -33.97 9.65 -1.47
CA GLY A 285 -33.84 10.54 -0.32
C GLY A 285 -32.80 10.12 0.71
N ARG A 286 -32.08 9.01 0.48
CA ARG A 286 -30.95 8.62 1.35
C ARG A 286 -29.73 9.47 1.05
N THR A 287 -28.98 9.77 2.08
CA THR A 287 -27.68 10.46 1.97
C THR A 287 -26.55 9.46 2.23
N VAL A 288 -25.48 9.51 1.47
CA VAL A 288 -24.26 8.75 1.71
C VAL A 288 -23.03 9.66 1.63
N PHE A 289 -21.96 9.29 2.33
CA PHE A 289 -20.74 10.07 2.37
C PHE A 289 -19.58 9.27 1.76
N VAL A 290 -18.67 9.97 1.07
CA VAL A 290 -17.42 9.40 0.57
C VAL A 290 -16.25 10.16 1.18
N LEU A 291 -15.31 9.42 1.77
CA LEU A 291 -14.10 10.01 2.33
C LEU A 291 -12.99 10.08 1.28
N ALA A 292 -12.25 11.18 1.30
CA ALA A 292 -11.08 11.42 0.44
C ALA A 292 -11.36 11.16 -1.07
N ASN A 293 -12.59 11.46 -1.52
CA ASN A 293 -13.03 11.22 -2.90
C ASN A 293 -12.77 9.79 -3.41
N GLY A 294 -12.84 8.79 -2.52
CA GLY A 294 -12.55 7.39 -2.86
C GLY A 294 -11.08 7.03 -3.01
N ALA A 295 -10.16 7.97 -2.85
CA ALA A 295 -8.73 7.71 -2.81
C ALA A 295 -8.32 6.94 -1.55
N LEU A 296 -7.08 6.45 -1.49
CA LEU A 296 -6.52 5.72 -0.35
C LEU A 296 -6.59 6.59 0.92
N VAL A 297 -7.60 6.33 1.78
CA VAL A 297 -8.03 7.24 2.85
C VAL A 297 -6.96 7.52 3.89
N ASN A 298 -6.11 6.55 4.23
CA ASN A 298 -5.06 6.73 5.23
C ASN A 298 -3.96 7.70 4.79
N ILE A 299 -3.79 7.92 3.49
CA ILE A 299 -2.81 8.85 2.91
C ILE A 299 -3.49 10.15 2.50
N ALA A 300 -4.55 10.09 1.69
CA ALA A 300 -5.24 11.28 1.20
C ALA A 300 -5.97 12.02 2.34
N GLY A 301 -6.54 11.30 3.29
CA GLY A 301 -7.26 11.83 4.45
C GLY A 301 -6.50 11.79 5.78
N GLY A 302 -5.24 11.33 5.81
CA GLY A 302 -4.47 11.13 7.02
C GLY A 302 -2.97 11.36 6.86
N LEU A 303 -2.20 10.80 7.79
CA LEU A 303 -0.73 10.92 7.84
C LEU A 303 -0.01 9.70 7.25
N GLY A 304 -0.74 8.77 6.65
CA GLY A 304 -0.21 7.49 6.18
C GLY A 304 0.15 6.53 7.33
N HIS A 305 0.98 5.56 7.03
CA HIS A 305 1.40 4.55 8.00
C HIS A 305 2.23 5.14 9.15
N PRO A 306 2.18 4.52 10.34
CA PRO A 306 3.08 4.88 11.45
C PRO A 306 4.56 4.80 11.05
N ILE A 307 5.38 5.68 11.63
CA ILE A 307 6.79 5.79 11.32
C ILE A 307 7.55 4.48 11.62
N GLU A 308 7.18 3.77 12.69
CA GLU A 308 7.79 2.50 13.11
C GLU A 308 7.56 1.39 12.10
N ILE A 309 6.44 1.47 11.36
CA ILE A 309 6.08 0.52 10.31
C ILE A 309 6.84 0.85 9.03
N MET A 310 6.89 2.12 8.63
CA MET A 310 7.58 2.52 7.41
C MET A 310 9.10 2.31 7.50
N ASP A 311 9.66 2.37 8.70
CA ASP A 311 11.05 1.99 8.97
C ASP A 311 11.36 0.55 8.51
N LEU A 312 10.46 -0.42 8.80
CA LEU A 312 10.60 -1.79 8.31
C LEU A 312 10.42 -1.91 6.79
N SER A 313 9.39 -1.28 6.24
CA SER A 313 9.11 -1.32 4.80
C SER A 313 10.25 -0.73 3.99
N PHE A 314 10.79 0.39 4.43
CA PHE A 314 11.90 1.05 3.74
C PHE A 314 13.24 0.35 3.97
N ALA A 315 13.44 -0.34 5.10
CA ALA A 315 14.58 -1.24 5.27
C ALA A 315 14.53 -2.38 4.23
N VAL A 316 13.35 -2.99 4.01
CA VAL A 316 13.16 -4.02 2.97
C VAL A 316 13.46 -3.47 1.57
N GLN A 317 12.94 -2.27 1.25
CA GLN A 317 13.18 -1.62 -0.04
C GLN A 317 14.65 -1.26 -0.25
N GLY A 318 15.28 -0.64 0.74
CA GLY A 318 16.67 -0.21 0.67
C GLY A 318 17.65 -1.39 0.55
N VAL A 319 17.47 -2.43 1.37
CA VAL A 319 18.29 -3.65 1.30
C VAL A 319 18.00 -4.40 -0.01
N GLY A 320 16.73 -4.47 -0.45
CA GLY A 320 16.38 -5.06 -1.76
C GLY A 320 17.07 -4.33 -2.92
N CYS A 321 17.08 -2.99 -2.91
CA CYS A 321 17.83 -2.20 -3.89
C CYS A 321 19.34 -2.49 -3.85
N HIS A 322 19.91 -2.67 -2.66
CA HIS A 322 21.30 -3.08 -2.50
C HIS A 322 21.58 -4.47 -3.09
N GLU A 323 20.72 -5.45 -2.86
CA GLU A 323 20.86 -6.80 -3.43
C GLU A 323 20.79 -6.79 -4.97
N LEU A 324 19.88 -5.99 -5.54
CA LEU A 324 19.84 -5.77 -6.99
C LEU A 324 21.15 -5.17 -7.52
N ALA A 325 21.72 -4.23 -6.78
CA ALA A 325 22.99 -3.60 -7.16
C ALA A 325 24.20 -4.57 -7.12
N ARG A 326 24.10 -5.70 -6.42
CA ARG A 326 25.11 -6.78 -6.43
C ARG A 326 25.06 -7.61 -7.72
N GLY A 327 23.95 -7.54 -8.50
CA GLY A 327 23.82 -8.20 -9.77
C GLY A 327 23.67 -9.74 -9.68
N THR A 328 23.20 -10.27 -8.54
CA THR A 328 23.04 -11.71 -8.33
C THR A 328 21.60 -12.20 -8.45
N VAL A 329 20.64 -11.26 -8.57
CA VAL A 329 19.22 -11.57 -8.70
C VAL A 329 18.90 -11.87 -10.17
N PRO A 330 18.24 -12.99 -10.49
CA PRO A 330 17.88 -13.31 -11.88
C PRO A 330 16.76 -12.40 -12.40
N ASP A 331 16.66 -12.26 -13.73
CA ASP A 331 15.59 -11.49 -14.36
C ASP A 331 14.20 -12.00 -14.02
N GLY A 332 13.21 -11.12 -14.07
CA GLY A 332 11.82 -11.40 -13.70
C GLY A 332 11.51 -11.08 -12.23
N VAL A 333 10.32 -11.47 -11.78
CA VAL A 333 9.84 -11.15 -10.42
C VAL A 333 10.31 -12.21 -9.44
N ASN A 334 11.07 -11.78 -8.43
CA ASN A 334 11.71 -12.62 -7.42
C ASN A 334 11.21 -12.25 -6.03
N VAL A 335 11.26 -13.22 -5.10
CA VAL A 335 11.03 -12.98 -3.68
C VAL A 335 12.31 -12.48 -3.00
N ILE A 336 12.16 -11.73 -1.92
CA ILE A 336 13.29 -11.36 -1.05
C ILE A 336 13.77 -12.61 -0.28
N ASP A 337 15.07 -12.77 -0.18
CA ASP A 337 15.67 -13.87 0.60
C ASP A 337 15.20 -13.80 2.08
N PRO A 338 14.63 -14.88 2.64
CA PRO A 338 14.17 -14.90 4.03
C PRO A 338 15.25 -14.57 5.07
N ARG A 339 16.54 -14.71 4.70
CA ARG A 339 17.66 -14.29 5.57
C ARG A 339 17.69 -12.80 5.75
N ILE A 340 17.43 -12.03 4.67
CA ILE A 340 17.34 -10.56 4.72
C ILE A 340 16.21 -10.14 5.63
N ASP A 341 15.02 -10.76 5.50
CA ASP A 341 13.89 -10.51 6.39
C ASP A 341 14.26 -10.73 7.85
N SER A 342 14.98 -11.84 8.14
CA SER A 342 15.42 -12.17 9.50
C SER A 342 16.45 -11.15 10.04
N GLU A 343 17.35 -10.64 9.21
CA GLU A 343 18.33 -9.61 9.59
C GLU A 343 17.65 -8.28 9.90
N ILE A 344 16.70 -7.85 9.06
CA ILE A 344 15.89 -6.63 9.28
C ILE A 344 15.09 -6.76 10.59
N ALA A 345 14.44 -7.90 10.82
CA ALA A 345 13.69 -8.14 12.05
C ALA A 345 14.59 -8.10 13.31
N ARG A 346 15.79 -8.70 13.25
CA ARG A 346 16.75 -8.63 14.36
C ARG A 346 17.23 -7.21 14.62
N ALA A 347 17.53 -6.45 13.56
CA ALA A 347 17.95 -5.06 13.70
C ALA A 347 16.84 -4.21 14.36
N LYS A 348 15.59 -4.42 13.95
CA LYS A 348 14.43 -3.75 14.54
C LYS A 348 14.25 -4.13 16.01
N LEU A 349 14.32 -5.40 16.36
CA LEU A 349 14.25 -5.85 17.76
C LEU A 349 15.39 -5.25 18.61
N ALA A 350 16.61 -5.24 18.07
CA ALA A 350 17.76 -4.65 18.75
C ALA A 350 17.59 -3.16 19.02
N SER A 351 16.94 -2.41 18.13
CA SER A 351 16.61 -0.99 18.36
C SER A 351 15.67 -0.76 19.54
N HIS A 352 14.91 -1.78 19.91
CA HIS A 352 14.06 -1.82 21.10
C HIS A 352 14.72 -2.50 22.32
N ASN A 353 16.04 -2.79 22.27
CA ASN A 353 16.78 -3.54 23.29
C ASN A 353 16.23 -4.95 23.53
N ILE A 354 15.63 -5.57 22.51
CA ILE A 354 15.14 -6.95 22.55
C ILE A 354 16.14 -7.85 21.84
N PHE A 355 16.74 -8.79 22.58
CA PHE A 355 17.72 -9.74 22.07
C PHE A 355 17.17 -11.15 22.18
N LEU A 356 17.11 -11.86 21.05
CA LEU A 356 16.60 -13.22 21.02
C LEU A 356 17.64 -14.20 21.60
N SER A 357 17.18 -15.22 22.30
CA SER A 357 18.02 -16.33 22.72
C SER A 357 18.59 -17.01 21.49
N LYS A 358 19.85 -17.47 21.61
CA LYS A 358 20.42 -18.39 20.62
C LYS A 358 19.94 -19.81 20.94
N LYS A 359 19.79 -20.66 19.92
CA LYS A 359 19.63 -22.11 20.15
C LYS A 359 20.87 -22.61 20.93
N GLU A 360 20.65 -23.35 21.99
CA GLU A 360 21.72 -23.98 22.75
C GLU A 360 22.21 -25.22 22.00
N GLU A 361 23.48 -25.63 22.28
CA GLU A 361 24.06 -26.84 21.73
C GLU A 361 23.20 -28.05 22.16
N GLY A 362 22.73 -28.88 21.22
CA GLY A 362 21.79 -29.96 21.45
C GLY A 362 20.30 -29.63 21.23
N GLN A 363 19.94 -28.38 20.90
CA GLN A 363 18.60 -28.00 20.39
C GLN A 363 18.57 -28.08 18.86
N GLU A 364 18.89 -29.26 18.33
CA GLU A 364 18.87 -29.55 16.90
C GLU A 364 17.43 -29.82 16.41
N ASP A 365 17.18 -29.63 15.13
CA ASP A 365 15.86 -29.94 14.58
C ASP A 365 15.68 -31.47 14.56
N HIS A 366 14.59 -31.98 15.11
CA HIS A 366 14.25 -33.42 15.18
C HIS A 366 14.39 -34.15 13.83
N ILE A 367 14.40 -33.45 12.72
CA ILE A 367 14.65 -33.99 11.37
C ILE A 367 16.10 -34.47 11.21
N ASP A 368 17.07 -33.76 11.78
CA ASP A 368 18.49 -34.13 11.68
C ASP A 368 18.77 -35.43 12.48
N ASP A 369 18.04 -35.66 13.59
CA ASP A 369 18.07 -36.92 14.34
C ASP A 369 17.50 -38.10 13.54
N LEU A 370 16.49 -37.83 12.68
CA LEU A 370 15.84 -38.88 11.86
C LEU A 370 16.58 -39.22 10.58
N LEU A 371 17.27 -38.24 9.99
CA LEU A 371 17.93 -38.36 8.69
C LEU A 371 19.43 -38.58 8.80
N GLY A 372 20.01 -38.45 10.00
CA GLY A 372 21.45 -38.49 10.24
C GLY A 372 22.15 -37.21 9.79
N PRO A 373 23.42 -37.00 10.19
CA PRO A 373 24.15 -35.81 9.83
C PRO A 373 24.29 -35.69 8.31
N LYS A 374 24.08 -34.45 7.79
CA LYS A 374 24.31 -34.12 6.36
C LYS A 374 25.77 -34.46 6.02
N GLY A 375 25.97 -35.49 5.21
CA GLY A 375 27.26 -35.90 4.71
C GLY A 375 27.92 -34.93 3.74
#